data_0975a72843c4457287ac41d5e0791a03
#
_entry.id   0975a72843c4457287ac41d5e0791a03
#
_cell.length_a   1.000
_cell.length_b   1.000
_cell.length_c   1.000
_cell.angle_alpha   90.00
_cell.angle_beta   90.00
_cell.angle_gamma   90.00
#
_symmetry.space_group_name_H-M   'P 1'
#
loop_
_entity.id
_entity.type
_entity.pdbx_description
1 polymer ?
#
loop_
_entity_poly.entity_id
_entity_poly.type
_entity_poly.pdbx_seq_one_letter_code
_entity_poly.pdbx_strand_id
1 'polypeptide(L)'
;LFIEFIMGCSKHAYDHMRQAWSNLMRTILLTALLAVAATAHATDYYVAPNGDDHAAGTKAAPLRSIMRAQQAAKAGDTVYFRGGVYAYTAGVNSCATRTDTVNAITLNNSGSENKPIRYWAYPGETPVFDFSAMKDDCRVKGFNVTGSWLHLKGLEVTGVPQQPENHLNHESWGIWNSGSHNTFEQLNLHHNMGPGLFIQNGGYNLVLNTDSHHNYDPYTSNGAGQSADGFGAHIKAGHPGNIFRGCRAWDNSDDGFDLINAFSPVTIENSWAWQQGYLPGTRTKLEAGNGNGIKAGGYGGKYVPNGVKHTVRNSVAFDNKSAGFYANHHTLALEFINNTAFSNGANYNMLGIAADGSPIALGNLVNNIAYKGRLTVNTEGLDMTHNSWTLPEPITDADFEDVSHRGWDAPRQSDGSLPVMRSFHPRPGSKLTGMGAFN
;
A
#
# COMPACT_ATOMS: atom_id res chain seq x y z
N LEU A 1 33.67 -62.53 30.50
CA LEU A 1 33.14 -63.43 29.42
C LEU A 1 32.97 -62.75 28.07
N PHE A 2 33.29 -61.45 27.94
CA PHE A 2 33.17 -60.70 26.66
C PHE A 2 34.55 -60.28 26.10
N ILE A 3 35.63 -60.58 26.77
CA ILE A 3 37.02 -60.18 26.36
C ILE A 3 37.81 -61.36 25.78
N GLU A 4 37.37 -62.59 25.95
CA GLU A 4 38.11 -63.77 25.41
C GLU A 4 37.69 -64.19 23.98
N PHE A 5 36.71 -63.53 23.34
CA PHE A 5 36.28 -63.90 22.01
C PHE A 5 37.02 -63.16 20.86
N ILE A 6 37.91 -62.22 21.21
CA ILE A 6 38.57 -61.36 20.21
C ILE A 6 40.00 -61.85 19.84
N MET A 7 40.53 -62.85 20.49
CA MET A 7 41.91 -63.33 20.22
C MET A 7 42.03 -64.49 19.25
N GLY A 8 40.98 -64.88 18.55
CA GLY A 8 41.01 -65.97 17.57
C GLY A 8 40.88 -65.56 16.09
N CYS A 9 40.70 -64.27 15.80
CA CYS A 9 40.60 -63.84 14.41
C CYS A 9 41.99 -63.53 13.86
N SER A 10 42.37 -64.17 12.76
CA SER A 10 43.61 -63.88 12.05
C SER A 10 43.64 -62.40 11.62
N LYS A 11 44.79 -61.78 11.68
CA LYS A 11 45.00 -60.36 11.27
C LYS A 11 44.38 -60.08 9.89
N HIS A 12 44.34 -61.09 9.04
CA HIS A 12 43.76 -61.04 7.72
C HIS A 12 42.20 -60.86 7.72
N ALA A 13 41.48 -61.51 8.64
CA ALA A 13 40.03 -61.36 8.80
C ALA A 13 39.68 -60.01 9.40
N TYR A 14 40.47 -59.46 10.31
CA TYR A 14 40.28 -58.14 10.89
C TYR A 14 40.47 -57.02 9.83
N ASP A 15 41.50 -57.16 9.02
CA ASP A 15 41.78 -56.18 7.94
C ASP A 15 40.69 -56.21 6.86
N HIS A 16 40.17 -57.38 6.50
CA HIS A 16 39.04 -57.50 5.57
C HIS A 16 37.74 -56.89 6.13
N MET A 17 37.44 -57.12 7.42
CA MET A 17 36.26 -56.48 8.02
C MET A 17 36.44 -54.96 8.12
N ARG A 18 37.59 -54.45 8.48
CA ARG A 18 37.87 -53.02 8.54
C ARG A 18 37.77 -52.37 7.16
N GLN A 19 38.19 -53.05 6.13
CA GLN A 19 38.06 -52.55 4.74
C GLN A 19 36.62 -52.59 4.23
N ALA A 20 35.84 -53.63 4.57
CA ALA A 20 34.43 -53.72 4.28
C ALA A 20 33.61 -52.64 5.01
N TRP A 21 33.88 -52.35 6.27
CA TRP A 21 33.27 -51.27 7.04
C TRP A 21 33.65 -49.89 6.48
N SER A 22 34.93 -49.70 6.09
CA SER A 22 35.37 -48.45 5.46
C SER A 22 34.67 -48.20 4.11
N ASN A 23 34.52 -49.23 3.31
CA ASN A 23 33.82 -49.15 2.02
C ASN A 23 32.32 -48.95 2.21
N LEU A 24 31.70 -49.62 3.20
CA LEU A 24 30.29 -49.43 3.52
C LEU A 24 30.02 -47.99 4.01
N MET A 25 30.89 -47.49 4.91
CA MET A 25 30.81 -46.09 5.40
C MET A 25 31.04 -45.08 4.25
N ARG A 26 32.00 -45.32 3.37
CA ARG A 26 32.22 -44.48 2.20
C ARG A 26 31.02 -44.50 1.23
N THR A 27 30.40 -45.66 1.02
CA THR A 27 29.18 -45.78 0.20
C THR A 27 28.00 -45.11 0.82
N ILE A 28 27.81 -45.22 2.16
CA ILE A 28 26.76 -44.51 2.91
C ILE A 28 27.01 -42.99 2.92
N LEU A 29 28.26 -42.55 3.07
CA LEU A 29 28.58 -41.12 2.96
C LEU A 29 28.39 -40.59 1.51
N LEU A 30 28.76 -41.35 0.48
CA LEU A 30 28.52 -40.94 -0.91
C LEU A 30 27.02 -40.93 -1.27
N THR A 31 26.22 -41.85 -0.76
CA THR A 31 24.75 -41.85 -0.95
C THR A 31 24.07 -40.78 -0.12
N ALA A 32 24.60 -40.40 1.03
CA ALA A 32 24.10 -39.28 1.82
C ALA A 32 24.50 -37.90 1.23
N LEU A 33 25.62 -37.78 0.52
CA LEU A 33 26.01 -36.56 -0.20
C LEU A 33 25.32 -36.41 -1.58
N LEU A 34 24.69 -37.45 -2.11
CA LEU A 34 23.84 -37.40 -3.30
C LEU A 34 22.35 -37.18 -2.95
N ALA A 35 22.02 -36.81 -1.75
CA ALA A 35 20.81 -36.01 -1.51
C ALA A 35 21.04 -34.71 -2.27
N VAL A 36 20.85 -34.72 -3.57
CA VAL A 36 20.75 -33.59 -4.46
C VAL A 36 19.78 -32.65 -3.74
N ALA A 37 20.29 -31.55 -3.20
CA ALA A 37 19.47 -30.41 -2.92
C ALA A 37 18.80 -30.10 -4.24
N ALA A 38 17.60 -30.64 -4.45
CA ALA A 38 16.74 -30.21 -5.52
C ALA A 38 16.60 -28.71 -5.29
N THR A 39 17.39 -27.93 -6.00
CA THR A 39 17.21 -26.49 -6.05
C THR A 39 15.78 -26.34 -6.53
N ALA A 40 14.87 -26.04 -5.59
CA ALA A 40 13.51 -25.71 -5.95
C ALA A 40 13.61 -24.50 -6.87
N HIS A 41 13.54 -24.76 -8.18
CA HIS A 41 13.47 -23.71 -9.18
C HIS A 41 12.14 -22.99 -8.96
N ALA A 42 12.19 -21.66 -9.05
CA ALA A 42 10.98 -20.85 -9.07
C ALA A 42 10.09 -21.33 -10.24
N THR A 43 8.81 -21.50 -9.95
CA THR A 43 7.81 -21.94 -10.93
C THR A 43 6.99 -20.74 -11.37
N ASP A 44 6.72 -20.65 -12.67
CA ASP A 44 5.78 -19.70 -13.23
C ASP A 44 4.44 -20.38 -13.44
N TYR A 45 3.41 -19.87 -12.76
CA TYR A 45 2.01 -20.23 -12.97
C TYR A 45 1.31 -19.17 -13.81
N TYR A 46 0.34 -19.57 -14.61
CA TYR A 46 -0.45 -18.66 -15.43
C TYR A 46 -1.92 -18.81 -15.09
N VAL A 47 -2.58 -17.67 -14.96
CA VAL A 47 -4.02 -17.57 -14.67
C VAL A 47 -4.66 -16.75 -15.79
N ALA A 48 -5.79 -17.20 -16.32
CA ALA A 48 -6.52 -16.52 -17.38
C ALA A 48 -8.04 -16.57 -17.11
N PRO A 49 -8.84 -15.56 -17.51
CA PRO A 49 -10.29 -15.57 -17.28
C PRO A 49 -11.01 -16.77 -17.89
N ASN A 50 -10.46 -17.31 -18.99
CA ASN A 50 -10.94 -18.50 -19.70
C ASN A 50 -10.13 -19.76 -19.38
N GLY A 51 -9.33 -19.76 -18.32
CA GLY A 51 -8.56 -20.92 -17.86
C GLY A 51 -9.40 -22.01 -17.21
N ASP A 52 -8.75 -23.06 -16.76
CA ASP A 52 -9.35 -24.20 -16.06
C ASP A 52 -8.54 -24.53 -14.79
N ASP A 53 -9.19 -24.57 -13.64
CA ASP A 53 -8.54 -24.88 -12.36
C ASP A 53 -8.05 -26.32 -12.23
N HIS A 54 -8.41 -27.21 -13.17
CA HIS A 54 -7.86 -28.55 -13.32
C HIS A 54 -6.63 -28.58 -14.24
N ALA A 55 -6.33 -27.50 -14.93
CA ALA A 55 -5.16 -27.39 -15.80
C ALA A 55 -3.86 -27.35 -15.00
N ALA A 56 -2.75 -27.54 -15.71
CA ALA A 56 -1.39 -27.55 -15.12
C ALA A 56 -0.87 -26.17 -14.68
N GLY A 57 -1.56 -25.07 -15.01
CA GLY A 57 -1.12 -23.73 -14.70
C GLY A 57 0.03 -23.22 -15.59
N THR A 58 0.29 -23.88 -16.71
CA THR A 58 1.28 -23.42 -17.68
C THR A 58 0.70 -22.33 -18.58
N LYS A 59 1.56 -21.62 -19.33
CA LYS A 59 1.11 -20.59 -20.28
C LYS A 59 0.15 -21.13 -21.33
N ALA A 60 0.31 -22.40 -21.78
CA ALA A 60 -0.55 -23.05 -22.76
C ALA A 60 -1.84 -23.63 -22.14
N ALA A 61 -1.82 -23.92 -20.83
CA ALA A 61 -2.94 -24.48 -20.07
C ALA A 61 -3.09 -23.73 -18.73
N PRO A 62 -3.57 -22.47 -18.74
CA PRO A 62 -3.62 -21.63 -17.57
C PRO A 62 -4.71 -22.06 -16.59
N LEU A 63 -4.51 -21.76 -15.32
CA LEU A 63 -5.55 -21.83 -14.28
C LEU A 63 -6.61 -20.77 -14.53
N ARG A 64 -7.79 -20.96 -13.96
CA ARG A 64 -8.87 -19.96 -14.03
C ARG A 64 -8.83 -18.97 -12.87
N SER A 65 -8.56 -19.44 -11.65
CA SER A 65 -8.68 -18.64 -10.44
C SER A 65 -7.34 -18.36 -9.76
N ILE A 66 -7.22 -17.16 -9.18
CA ILE A 66 -6.11 -16.78 -8.32
C ILE A 66 -6.01 -17.70 -7.10
N MET A 67 -7.16 -18.17 -6.56
CA MET A 67 -7.19 -19.02 -5.39
C MET A 67 -6.56 -20.39 -5.66
N ARG A 68 -6.75 -20.94 -6.87
CA ARG A 68 -6.09 -22.19 -7.26
C ARG A 68 -4.60 -21.99 -7.45
N ALA A 69 -4.19 -20.89 -8.07
CA ALA A 69 -2.77 -20.55 -8.23
C ALA A 69 -2.10 -20.32 -6.86
N GLN A 70 -2.76 -19.62 -5.96
CA GLN A 70 -2.27 -19.36 -4.60
C GLN A 70 -2.04 -20.66 -3.81
N GLN A 71 -2.91 -21.65 -3.95
CA GLN A 71 -2.73 -22.97 -3.34
C GLN A 71 -1.46 -23.69 -3.82
N ALA A 72 -1.06 -23.47 -5.08
CA ALA A 72 0.10 -24.12 -5.67
C ALA A 72 1.40 -23.33 -5.40
N ALA A 73 1.35 -22.00 -5.40
CA ALA A 73 2.51 -21.13 -5.35
C ALA A 73 3.25 -21.21 -4.00
N LYS A 74 4.57 -21.25 -4.07
CA LYS A 74 5.52 -21.30 -2.96
C LYS A 74 6.50 -20.13 -3.04
N ALA A 75 7.28 -19.94 -1.98
CA ALA A 75 8.31 -18.92 -1.92
C ALA A 75 9.24 -18.95 -3.15
N GLY A 76 9.29 -17.85 -3.87
CA GLY A 76 10.07 -17.66 -5.11
C GLY A 76 9.25 -17.78 -6.38
N ASP A 77 8.06 -18.40 -6.35
CA ASP A 77 7.23 -18.60 -7.54
C ASP A 77 6.59 -17.29 -8.04
N THR A 78 6.22 -17.30 -9.32
CA THR A 78 5.47 -16.20 -9.94
C THR A 78 4.13 -16.70 -10.48
N VAL A 79 3.06 -16.00 -10.15
CA VAL A 79 1.73 -16.19 -10.73
C VAL A 79 1.47 -15.05 -11.70
N TYR A 80 1.44 -15.33 -12.99
CA TYR A 80 1.14 -14.37 -14.04
C TYR A 80 -0.35 -14.35 -14.37
N PHE A 81 -0.96 -13.18 -14.32
CA PHE A 81 -2.34 -12.97 -14.75
C PHE A 81 -2.37 -12.48 -16.20
N ARG A 82 -3.09 -13.21 -17.04
CA ARG A 82 -3.37 -12.80 -18.41
C ARG A 82 -4.42 -11.68 -18.41
N GLY A 83 -4.37 -10.81 -19.38
CA GLY A 83 -5.32 -9.73 -19.55
C GLY A 83 -6.77 -10.20 -19.67
N GLY A 84 -7.67 -9.32 -19.27
CA GLY A 84 -9.13 -9.55 -19.29
C GLY A 84 -9.74 -9.42 -17.90
N VAL A 85 -11.07 -9.63 -17.84
CA VAL A 85 -11.85 -9.40 -16.62
C VAL A 85 -12.00 -10.70 -15.82
N TYR A 86 -11.57 -10.66 -14.58
CA TYR A 86 -11.78 -11.67 -13.55
C TYR A 86 -12.96 -11.21 -12.69
N ALA A 87 -14.18 -11.61 -13.07
CA ALA A 87 -15.41 -11.22 -12.39
C ALA A 87 -15.71 -12.12 -11.19
N TYR A 88 -16.03 -11.48 -10.05
CA TYR A 88 -16.37 -12.12 -8.79
C TYR A 88 -17.82 -11.88 -8.43
N THR A 89 -18.55 -12.93 -8.06
CA THR A 89 -19.96 -12.89 -7.64
C THR A 89 -20.17 -13.33 -6.20
N ALA A 90 -19.15 -13.93 -5.58
CA ALA A 90 -19.17 -14.41 -4.20
C ALA A 90 -17.74 -14.44 -3.65
N GLY A 91 -17.61 -14.40 -2.32
CA GLY A 91 -16.35 -14.57 -1.62
C GLY A 91 -15.97 -16.03 -1.37
N VAL A 92 -14.77 -16.23 -0.82
CA VAL A 92 -14.28 -17.55 -0.35
C VAL A 92 -14.89 -17.96 1.00
N ASN A 93 -15.57 -17.05 1.68
CA ASN A 93 -16.36 -17.25 2.88
C ASN A 93 -17.70 -16.52 2.73
N SER A 94 -18.67 -16.84 3.57
CA SER A 94 -19.96 -16.13 3.68
C SER A 94 -20.02 -15.33 4.97
N CYS A 95 -20.85 -14.30 5.00
CA CYS A 95 -21.19 -13.60 6.24
C CYS A 95 -22.45 -14.20 6.88
N ALA A 96 -22.41 -14.38 8.20
CA ALA A 96 -23.56 -14.76 8.99
C ALA A 96 -24.36 -13.52 9.46
N THR A 97 -23.69 -12.40 9.63
CA THR A 97 -24.26 -11.11 10.03
C THR A 97 -23.71 -9.97 9.19
N ARG A 98 -24.42 -8.84 9.17
CA ARG A 98 -23.99 -7.63 8.45
C ARG A 98 -22.68 -7.03 8.96
N THR A 99 -22.28 -7.37 10.18
CA THR A 99 -21.02 -6.90 10.79
C THR A 99 -19.81 -7.76 10.41
N ASP A 100 -20.05 -8.90 9.79
CA ASP A 100 -18.98 -9.77 9.32
C ASP A 100 -18.28 -9.20 8.08
N THR A 101 -17.24 -9.89 7.65
CA THR A 101 -16.49 -9.53 6.46
C THR A 101 -16.39 -10.73 5.53
N VAL A 102 -16.78 -10.52 4.27
CA VAL A 102 -16.51 -11.46 3.17
C VAL A 102 -15.18 -11.10 2.51
N ASN A 103 -14.38 -12.12 2.25
CA ASN A 103 -13.16 -12.01 1.47
C ASN A 103 -13.43 -12.61 0.08
N ALA A 104 -13.34 -11.81 -0.97
CA ALA A 104 -13.47 -12.33 -2.33
C ALA A 104 -12.23 -13.15 -2.71
N ILE A 105 -11.04 -12.63 -2.37
CA ILE A 105 -9.75 -13.29 -2.57
C ILE A 105 -9.00 -13.26 -1.24
N THR A 106 -8.35 -14.38 -0.88
CA THR A 106 -7.46 -14.43 0.28
C THR A 106 -6.07 -14.91 -0.14
N LEU A 107 -5.05 -14.06 0.06
CA LEU A 107 -3.65 -14.39 -0.16
C LEU A 107 -2.97 -14.58 1.19
N ASN A 108 -2.86 -15.84 1.63
CA ASN A 108 -2.34 -16.21 2.95
C ASN A 108 -1.05 -17.05 2.90
N ASN A 109 -0.60 -17.52 1.73
CA ASN A 109 0.73 -18.07 1.59
C ASN A 109 1.78 -16.96 1.74
N SER A 110 2.94 -17.30 2.24
CA SER A 110 4.03 -16.35 2.40
C SER A 110 5.24 -16.76 1.58
N GLY A 111 5.92 -15.77 1.03
CA GLY A 111 7.26 -15.91 0.51
C GLY A 111 8.32 -15.85 1.62
N SER A 112 9.51 -15.43 1.28
CA SER A 112 10.60 -15.13 2.21
C SER A 112 11.44 -13.98 1.66
N GLU A 113 12.35 -13.44 2.46
CA GLU A 113 13.12 -12.23 2.15
C GLU A 113 13.69 -12.18 0.72
N ASN A 114 14.30 -13.24 0.24
CA ASN A 114 14.89 -13.27 -1.10
C ASN A 114 14.06 -14.09 -2.10
N LYS A 115 12.90 -14.57 -1.69
CA LYS A 115 12.01 -15.43 -2.47
C LYS A 115 10.55 -15.02 -2.25
N PRO A 116 10.14 -13.80 -2.61
CA PRO A 116 8.75 -13.39 -2.52
C PRO A 116 7.89 -14.25 -3.47
N ILE A 117 6.61 -14.44 -3.13
CA ILE A 117 5.63 -14.94 -4.10
C ILE A 117 5.14 -13.73 -4.91
N ARG A 118 5.22 -13.84 -6.22
CA ARG A 118 4.86 -12.75 -7.14
C ARG A 118 3.49 -13.02 -7.75
N TYR A 119 2.61 -12.03 -7.71
CA TYR A 119 1.29 -12.00 -8.33
C TYR A 119 1.29 -10.85 -9.34
N TRP A 120 1.67 -11.12 -10.56
CA TRP A 120 1.99 -10.11 -11.56
C TRP A 120 1.08 -10.16 -12.77
N ALA A 121 0.72 -9.00 -13.29
CA ALA A 121 0.20 -8.92 -14.65
C ALA A 121 1.23 -9.50 -15.63
N TYR A 122 0.75 -10.23 -16.61
CA TYR A 122 1.62 -10.68 -17.71
C TYR A 122 2.09 -9.45 -18.50
N PRO A 123 3.37 -9.36 -18.90
CA PRO A 123 3.91 -8.17 -19.54
C PRO A 123 3.06 -7.69 -20.74
N GLY A 124 2.68 -6.41 -20.70
CA GLY A 124 1.85 -5.77 -21.72
C GLY A 124 0.36 -6.11 -21.66
N GLU A 125 -0.11 -6.80 -20.64
CA GLU A 125 -1.52 -7.14 -20.45
C GLU A 125 -2.09 -6.50 -19.17
N THR A 126 -3.39 -6.23 -19.16
CA THR A 126 -4.10 -5.62 -18.02
C THR A 126 -5.13 -6.61 -17.47
N PRO A 127 -4.86 -7.31 -16.38
CA PRO A 127 -5.85 -8.10 -15.66
C PRO A 127 -6.70 -7.20 -14.75
N VAL A 128 -8.02 -7.28 -14.90
CA VAL A 128 -9.00 -6.50 -14.15
C VAL A 128 -9.75 -7.41 -13.19
N PHE A 129 -9.61 -7.20 -11.90
CA PHE A 129 -10.36 -7.89 -10.85
C PHE A 129 -11.60 -7.07 -10.53
N ASP A 130 -12.75 -7.51 -11.03
CA ASP A 130 -14.04 -6.83 -10.93
C ASP A 130 -14.94 -7.52 -9.90
N PHE A 131 -15.30 -6.78 -8.86
CA PHE A 131 -16.15 -7.24 -7.75
C PHE A 131 -17.57 -6.66 -7.78
N SER A 132 -17.94 -5.91 -8.80
CA SER A 132 -19.22 -5.18 -8.89
C SER A 132 -20.46 -6.09 -8.88
N ALA A 133 -20.30 -7.36 -9.21
CA ALA A 133 -21.38 -8.35 -9.20
C ALA A 133 -21.60 -9.05 -7.85
N MET A 134 -20.76 -8.79 -6.84
CA MET A 134 -20.95 -9.34 -5.49
C MET A 134 -22.18 -8.74 -4.80
N LYS A 135 -22.93 -9.59 -4.07
CA LYS A 135 -24.20 -9.22 -3.42
C LYS A 135 -24.23 -9.54 -1.92
N ASP A 136 -23.05 -9.77 -1.33
CA ASP A 136 -22.95 -10.09 0.08
C ASP A 136 -23.39 -8.92 0.96
N ASP A 137 -24.39 -9.10 1.82
CA ASP A 137 -24.91 -8.06 2.73
C ASP A 137 -24.02 -7.91 3.98
N CYS A 138 -22.75 -7.62 3.74
CA CYS A 138 -21.75 -7.35 4.76
C CYS A 138 -20.56 -6.61 4.14
N ARG A 139 -19.52 -6.35 4.93
CA ARG A 139 -18.29 -5.70 4.42
C ARG A 139 -17.54 -6.63 3.49
N VAL A 140 -17.02 -6.12 2.40
CA VAL A 140 -16.29 -6.91 1.40
C VAL A 140 -14.83 -6.47 1.32
N LYS A 141 -13.92 -7.44 1.34
CA LYS A 141 -12.53 -7.26 0.94
C LYS A 141 -12.34 -7.88 -0.45
N GLY A 142 -12.02 -7.08 -1.43
CA GLY A 142 -11.65 -7.58 -2.75
C GLY A 142 -10.44 -8.51 -2.64
N PHE A 143 -9.35 -7.98 -2.12
CA PHE A 143 -8.18 -8.77 -1.72
C PHE A 143 -7.97 -8.69 -0.20
N ASN A 144 -7.97 -9.83 0.48
CA ASN A 144 -7.54 -9.98 1.85
C ASN A 144 -6.13 -10.57 1.86
N VAL A 145 -5.12 -9.73 2.07
CA VAL A 145 -3.70 -10.11 2.03
C VAL A 145 -3.21 -10.30 3.46
N THR A 146 -3.04 -11.54 3.88
CA THR A 146 -2.55 -11.91 5.22
C THR A 146 -1.16 -12.54 5.17
N GLY A 147 -0.75 -13.02 3.99
CA GLY A 147 0.60 -13.52 3.74
C GLY A 147 1.64 -12.39 3.77
N SER A 148 2.88 -12.77 4.00
CA SER A 148 4.03 -11.87 4.01
C SER A 148 4.98 -12.19 2.85
N TRP A 149 5.81 -11.20 2.47
CA TRP A 149 6.73 -11.36 1.36
C TRP A 149 6.01 -11.68 0.05
N LEU A 150 4.93 -10.94 -0.20
CA LEU A 150 4.18 -11.00 -1.45
C LEU A 150 4.47 -9.76 -2.29
N HIS A 151 4.47 -9.93 -3.61
CA HIS A 151 4.63 -8.83 -4.54
C HIS A 151 3.48 -8.85 -5.56
N LEU A 152 2.53 -7.94 -5.41
CA LEU A 152 1.43 -7.72 -6.34
C LEU A 152 1.84 -6.61 -7.32
N LYS A 153 1.72 -6.86 -8.64
CA LYS A 153 2.15 -5.87 -9.65
C LYS A 153 1.25 -5.82 -10.86
N GLY A 154 0.87 -4.59 -11.26
CA GLY A 154 0.18 -4.31 -12.51
C GLY A 154 -1.28 -4.78 -12.56
N LEU A 155 -1.91 -4.99 -11.41
CA LEU A 155 -3.29 -5.44 -11.30
C LEU A 155 -4.24 -4.25 -11.19
N GLU A 156 -5.40 -4.36 -11.85
CA GLU A 156 -6.51 -3.44 -11.66
C GLU A 156 -7.55 -4.06 -10.72
N VAL A 157 -8.02 -3.30 -9.73
CA VAL A 157 -8.98 -3.74 -8.70
C VAL A 157 -10.13 -2.74 -8.65
N THR A 158 -11.33 -3.20 -8.96
CA THR A 158 -12.47 -2.30 -9.11
C THR A 158 -13.78 -2.91 -8.61
N GLY A 159 -14.73 -2.02 -8.27
CA GLY A 159 -16.12 -2.39 -8.05
C GLY A 159 -16.42 -3.13 -6.75
N VAL A 160 -15.53 -3.09 -5.75
CA VAL A 160 -15.84 -3.71 -4.43
C VAL A 160 -17.02 -2.98 -3.79
N PRO A 161 -18.19 -3.67 -3.58
CA PRO A 161 -19.42 -3.00 -3.26
C PRO A 161 -19.66 -2.81 -1.76
N GLN A 162 -20.46 -1.81 -1.41
CA GLN A 162 -21.35 -1.80 -0.23
C GLN A 162 -22.76 -2.21 -0.66
N GLN A 163 -23.56 -2.75 0.25
CA GLN A 163 -24.97 -2.98 0.01
C GLN A 163 -25.82 -1.86 0.61
N PRO A 164 -26.88 -1.39 -0.09
CA PRO A 164 -27.70 -0.27 0.36
C PRO A 164 -28.39 -0.48 1.70
N GLU A 165 -28.71 -1.73 2.03
CA GLU A 165 -29.35 -2.11 3.28
C GLU A 165 -28.39 -2.11 4.47
N ASN A 166 -27.10 -2.02 4.20
CA ASN A 166 -26.07 -2.04 5.24
C ASN A 166 -25.74 -0.61 5.69
N HIS A 167 -26.70 0.05 6.35
CA HIS A 167 -26.52 1.39 6.92
C HIS A 167 -25.67 1.40 8.20
N LEU A 168 -24.72 0.50 8.32
CA LEU A 168 -23.71 0.50 9.36
C LEU A 168 -22.49 1.30 8.87
N ASN A 169 -21.68 1.80 9.78
CA ASN A 169 -20.45 2.49 9.40
C ASN A 169 -19.41 1.47 8.90
N HIS A 170 -19.64 0.93 7.72
CA HIS A 170 -18.90 -0.20 7.18
C HIS A 170 -18.54 0.06 5.72
N GLU A 171 -17.37 0.62 5.52
CA GLU A 171 -16.68 0.63 4.25
C GLU A 171 -16.30 -0.79 3.83
N SER A 172 -16.22 -1.02 2.53
CA SER A 172 -15.56 -2.18 1.93
C SER A 172 -14.15 -1.78 1.50
N TRP A 173 -13.30 -2.70 1.07
CA TRP A 173 -11.91 -2.38 0.71
C TRP A 173 -11.51 -3.04 -0.61
N GLY A 174 -10.86 -2.30 -1.48
CA GLY A 174 -10.23 -2.87 -2.66
C GLY A 174 -9.18 -3.91 -2.25
N ILE A 175 -8.18 -3.49 -1.48
CA ILE A 175 -7.16 -4.36 -0.89
C ILE A 175 -7.05 -4.08 0.60
N TRP A 176 -7.16 -5.13 1.42
CA TRP A 176 -6.88 -5.11 2.85
C TRP A 176 -5.59 -5.88 3.13
N ASN A 177 -4.58 -5.24 3.70
CA ASN A 177 -3.32 -5.88 4.05
C ASN A 177 -3.11 -5.98 5.57
N SER A 178 -2.77 -7.16 6.04
CA SER A 178 -2.28 -7.40 7.40
C SER A 178 -0.95 -8.17 7.42
N GLY A 179 -0.40 -8.53 6.26
CA GLY A 179 0.92 -9.14 6.12
C GLY A 179 2.05 -8.11 6.16
N SER A 180 3.27 -8.59 6.31
CA SER A 180 4.50 -7.78 6.37
C SER A 180 5.39 -8.02 5.15
N HIS A 181 6.25 -7.03 4.84
CA HIS A 181 7.20 -7.11 3.73
C HIS A 181 6.55 -7.34 2.37
N ASN A 182 5.31 -6.87 2.20
CA ASN A 182 4.60 -6.95 0.93
C ASN A 182 4.90 -5.73 0.06
N THR A 183 4.97 -5.95 -1.25
CA THR A 183 5.09 -4.89 -2.24
C THR A 183 3.81 -4.84 -3.09
N PHE A 184 3.21 -3.65 -3.17
CA PHE A 184 2.06 -3.34 -4.01
C PHE A 184 2.53 -2.35 -5.07
N GLU A 185 2.81 -2.82 -6.28
CA GLU A 185 3.48 -2.05 -7.32
C GLU A 185 2.61 -1.85 -8.55
N GLN A 186 2.52 -0.60 -9.03
CA GLN A 186 1.83 -0.27 -10.28
C GLN A 186 0.39 -0.81 -10.34
N LEU A 187 -0.32 -0.78 -9.21
CA LEU A 187 -1.72 -1.16 -9.16
C LEU A 187 -2.60 0.02 -9.60
N ASN A 188 -3.79 -0.31 -10.11
CA ASN A 188 -4.86 0.64 -10.41
C ASN A 188 -6.10 0.27 -9.58
N LEU A 189 -6.42 1.08 -8.55
CA LEU A 189 -7.44 0.77 -7.54
C LEU A 189 -8.55 1.82 -7.64
N HIS A 190 -9.73 1.46 -8.15
CA HIS A 190 -10.74 2.47 -8.43
C HIS A 190 -12.18 1.98 -8.34
N HIS A 191 -13.11 2.93 -8.14
CA HIS A 191 -14.55 2.68 -8.07
C HIS A 191 -14.92 1.63 -7.02
N ASN A 192 -14.14 1.55 -5.92
CA ASN A 192 -14.46 0.71 -4.77
C ASN A 192 -15.31 1.51 -3.78
N MET A 193 -16.24 0.86 -3.10
CA MET A 193 -17.07 1.50 -2.06
C MET A 193 -16.36 1.45 -0.70
N GLY A 194 -15.20 2.09 -0.64
CA GLY A 194 -14.29 2.20 0.48
C GLY A 194 -12.86 2.38 0.02
N PRO A 195 -11.85 2.33 0.91
CA PRO A 195 -10.45 2.57 0.57
C PRO A 195 -9.94 1.65 -0.55
N GLY A 196 -9.17 2.23 -1.49
CA GLY A 196 -8.54 1.45 -2.56
C GLY A 196 -7.55 0.44 -1.99
N LEU A 197 -6.64 0.88 -1.12
CA LEU A 197 -5.72 0.00 -0.38
C LEU A 197 -5.65 0.43 1.08
N PHE A 198 -5.77 -0.54 1.98
CA PHE A 198 -5.77 -0.32 3.42
C PHE A 198 -4.76 -1.24 4.12
N ILE A 199 -3.84 -0.66 4.90
CA ILE A 199 -2.89 -1.39 5.72
C ILE A 199 -3.29 -1.24 7.19
N GLN A 200 -3.71 -2.33 7.84
CA GLN A 200 -4.09 -2.30 9.24
C GLN A 200 -2.98 -2.86 10.15
N ASN A 201 -2.29 -3.85 9.69
CA ASN A 201 -1.19 -4.48 10.41
C ASN A 201 -0.05 -4.78 9.43
N GLY A 202 1.02 -5.34 9.96
CA GLY A 202 2.19 -5.67 9.18
C GLY A 202 3.11 -4.46 8.98
N GLY A 203 4.40 -4.72 9.10
CA GLY A 203 5.45 -3.73 8.89
C GLY A 203 6.20 -3.96 7.58
N TYR A 204 7.01 -2.96 7.20
CA TYR A 204 7.90 -3.03 6.06
C TYR A 204 7.19 -3.29 4.73
N ASN A 205 5.94 -2.82 4.58
CA ASN A 205 5.23 -2.89 3.31
C ASN A 205 5.58 -1.68 2.44
N LEU A 206 5.69 -1.89 1.14
CA LEU A 206 5.95 -0.86 0.15
C LEU A 206 4.77 -0.78 -0.82
N VAL A 207 4.10 0.37 -0.86
CA VAL A 207 3.16 0.72 -1.93
C VAL A 207 3.91 1.61 -2.91
N LEU A 208 4.14 1.10 -4.12
CA LEU A 208 5.05 1.71 -5.09
C LEU A 208 4.31 2.04 -6.39
N ASN A 209 4.40 3.28 -6.83
CA ASN A 209 3.88 3.68 -8.14
C ASN A 209 2.44 3.23 -8.41
N THR A 210 1.59 3.28 -7.38
CA THR A 210 0.20 2.79 -7.41
C THR A 210 -0.77 3.96 -7.49
N ASP A 211 -1.85 3.77 -8.25
CA ASP A 211 -2.94 4.72 -8.41
C ASP A 211 -4.16 4.28 -7.62
N SER A 212 -4.81 5.20 -6.90
CA SER A 212 -6.06 4.94 -6.19
C SER A 212 -7.02 6.10 -6.37
N HIS A 213 -8.16 5.87 -7.04
CA HIS A 213 -9.01 6.97 -7.48
C HIS A 213 -10.49 6.60 -7.64
N HIS A 214 -11.35 7.62 -7.61
CA HIS A 214 -12.79 7.47 -7.81
C HIS A 214 -13.42 6.45 -6.84
N ASN A 215 -12.84 6.26 -5.65
CA ASN A 215 -13.43 5.43 -4.62
C ASN A 215 -14.50 6.25 -3.87
N TYR A 216 -15.67 5.62 -3.61
CA TYR A 216 -16.82 6.30 -3.01
C TYR A 216 -17.70 5.32 -2.23
N ASP A 217 -18.01 5.64 -0.99
CA ASP A 217 -18.84 4.85 -0.07
C ASP A 217 -20.23 5.51 0.14
N PRO A 218 -21.20 5.28 -0.76
CA PRO A 218 -22.48 5.96 -0.74
C PRO A 218 -23.39 5.57 0.43
N TYR A 219 -23.19 4.43 1.06
CA TYR A 219 -24.10 3.84 2.04
C TYR A 219 -23.55 3.83 3.48
N THR A 220 -22.48 4.55 3.75
CA THR A 220 -21.90 4.66 5.11
C THR A 220 -22.85 5.43 6.03
N SER A 221 -23.11 4.90 7.24
CA SER A 221 -24.11 5.44 8.17
C SER A 221 -23.80 6.85 8.68
N ASN A 222 -22.53 7.23 8.75
CA ASN A 222 -22.09 8.56 9.18
C ASN A 222 -22.14 9.59 8.05
N GLY A 223 -22.62 9.23 6.89
CA GLY A 223 -22.78 10.06 5.72
C GLY A 223 -22.02 9.53 4.51
N ALA A 224 -22.62 9.72 3.35
CA ALA A 224 -22.04 9.27 2.08
C ALA A 224 -20.68 9.92 1.82
N GLY A 225 -19.68 9.10 1.51
CA GLY A 225 -18.34 9.55 1.16
C GLY A 225 -17.38 9.71 2.34
N GLN A 226 -17.70 9.20 3.53
CA GLN A 226 -16.93 9.45 4.75
C GLN A 226 -15.71 8.53 4.96
N SER A 227 -15.59 7.44 4.19
CA SER A 227 -14.60 6.40 4.48
C SER A 227 -13.85 5.89 3.24
N ALA A 228 -14.11 6.40 2.05
CA ALA A 228 -13.44 5.91 0.84
C ALA A 228 -12.20 6.74 0.52
N ASP A 229 -11.12 6.42 1.24
CA ASP A 229 -9.80 6.97 0.98
C ASP A 229 -9.16 6.39 -0.29
N GLY A 230 -8.19 7.09 -0.84
CA GLY A 230 -7.26 6.47 -1.78
C GLY A 230 -6.46 5.36 -1.10
N PHE A 231 -5.75 5.74 -0.04
CA PHE A 231 -4.89 4.86 0.75
C PHE A 231 -5.10 5.08 2.25
N GLY A 232 -5.38 4.02 2.98
CA GLY A 232 -5.46 4.05 4.44
C GLY A 232 -4.32 3.26 5.09
N ALA A 233 -3.80 3.75 6.22
CA ALA A 233 -2.78 3.07 6.99
C ALA A 233 -3.02 3.24 8.50
N HIS A 234 -3.96 2.48 9.05
CA HIS A 234 -4.30 2.48 10.48
C HIS A 234 -3.53 1.38 11.22
N ILE A 235 -2.22 1.54 11.27
CA ILE A 235 -1.27 0.49 11.63
C ILE A 235 -1.15 0.37 13.14
N LYS A 236 -1.25 -0.85 13.67
CA LYS A 236 -1.02 -1.13 15.08
C LYS A 236 0.45 -0.90 15.48
N ALA A 237 0.69 -0.74 16.77
CA ALA A 237 2.05 -0.63 17.30
C ALA A 237 2.89 -1.88 16.99
N GLY A 238 4.19 -1.68 16.77
CA GLY A 238 5.13 -2.77 16.45
C GLY A 238 5.27 -3.15 14.98
N HIS A 239 4.65 -2.38 14.07
CA HIS A 239 4.68 -2.63 12.62
C HIS A 239 5.30 -1.45 11.81
N PRO A 240 6.57 -1.09 12.05
CA PRO A 240 7.21 0.05 11.39
C PRO A 240 7.54 -0.22 9.92
N GLY A 241 8.07 0.80 9.24
CA GLY A 241 8.69 0.69 7.93
C GLY A 241 7.73 0.61 6.76
N ASN A 242 6.45 1.00 6.94
CA ASN A 242 5.51 1.10 5.83
C ASN A 242 5.74 2.38 5.03
N ILE A 243 5.81 2.26 3.70
CA ILE A 243 6.15 3.36 2.79
C ILE A 243 5.15 3.40 1.63
N PHE A 244 4.62 4.60 1.34
CA PHE A 244 3.93 4.93 0.11
C PHE A 244 4.87 5.79 -0.74
N ARG A 245 5.26 5.31 -1.91
CA ARG A 245 6.21 5.97 -2.80
C ARG A 245 5.71 6.04 -4.23
N GLY A 246 5.75 7.23 -4.83
CA GLY A 246 5.32 7.42 -6.21
C GLY A 246 3.84 7.17 -6.44
N CYS A 247 3.03 7.21 -5.39
CA CYS A 247 1.60 6.94 -5.46
C CYS A 247 0.81 8.17 -5.88
N ARG A 248 -0.37 7.94 -6.50
CA ARG A 248 -1.33 9.00 -6.80
C ARG A 248 -2.69 8.66 -6.20
N ALA A 249 -3.31 9.63 -5.54
CA ALA A 249 -4.69 9.55 -5.05
C ALA A 249 -5.49 10.72 -5.62
N TRP A 250 -6.63 10.45 -6.28
CA TRP A 250 -7.48 11.54 -6.80
C TRP A 250 -8.95 11.14 -6.90
N ASP A 251 -9.81 12.15 -6.81
CA ASP A 251 -11.26 11.97 -6.89
C ASP A 251 -11.80 10.89 -5.94
N ASN A 252 -11.19 10.70 -4.76
CA ASN A 252 -11.77 9.86 -3.73
C ASN A 252 -12.71 10.69 -2.85
N SER A 253 -13.75 10.06 -2.34
CA SER A 253 -14.78 10.78 -1.59
C SER A 253 -14.35 11.22 -0.19
N ASP A 254 -13.33 10.61 0.40
CA ASP A 254 -12.72 11.03 1.66
C ASP A 254 -11.29 11.54 1.44
N ASP A 255 -10.30 11.02 2.09
CA ASP A 255 -8.92 11.51 2.03
C ASP A 255 -8.10 10.82 0.92
N GLY A 256 -7.05 11.46 0.43
CA GLY A 256 -6.12 10.81 -0.50
C GLY A 256 -5.26 9.76 0.20
N PHE A 257 -4.69 10.16 1.35
CA PHE A 257 -3.96 9.28 2.26
C PHE A 257 -4.45 9.54 3.68
N ASP A 258 -4.85 8.50 4.41
CA ASP A 258 -5.27 8.60 5.81
C ASP A 258 -4.40 7.73 6.74
N LEU A 259 -3.70 8.40 7.66
CA LEU A 259 -2.86 7.78 8.70
C LEU A 259 -3.49 7.89 10.10
N ILE A 260 -4.80 8.17 10.22
CA ILE A 260 -5.46 8.22 11.53
C ILE A 260 -5.27 6.90 12.28
N ASN A 261 -5.05 6.97 13.59
CA ASN A 261 -4.83 5.79 14.43
C ASN A 261 -3.66 4.89 13.98
N ALA A 262 -2.67 5.44 13.28
CA ALA A 262 -1.42 4.75 13.01
C ALA A 262 -0.49 4.85 14.23
N PHE A 263 -0.24 3.70 14.87
CA PHE A 263 0.62 3.56 16.05
C PHE A 263 2.04 3.06 15.70
N SER A 264 2.37 3.01 14.42
CA SER A 264 3.72 2.77 13.91
C SER A 264 4.07 3.79 12.83
N PRO A 265 5.32 4.25 12.73
CA PRO A 265 5.74 5.25 11.76
C PRO A 265 5.43 4.84 10.31
N VAL A 266 4.92 5.80 9.55
CA VAL A 266 4.65 5.67 8.11
C VAL A 266 5.36 6.79 7.37
N THR A 267 5.89 6.49 6.18
CA THR A 267 6.46 7.47 5.26
C THR A 267 5.62 7.57 4.00
N ILE A 268 5.27 8.80 3.61
CA ILE A 268 4.68 9.11 2.30
C ILE A 268 5.68 9.97 1.55
N GLU A 269 6.11 9.54 0.37
CA GLU A 269 7.12 10.26 -0.38
C GLU A 269 6.88 10.22 -1.89
N ASN A 270 7.29 11.29 -2.59
CA ASN A 270 7.14 11.42 -4.03
C ASN A 270 5.72 11.08 -4.51
N SER A 271 4.69 11.49 -3.75
CA SER A 271 3.31 11.08 -3.98
C SER A 271 2.40 12.28 -4.19
N TRP A 272 1.31 12.10 -4.95
CA TRP A 272 0.40 13.17 -5.31
C TRP A 272 -1.01 12.90 -4.82
N ALA A 273 -1.71 13.94 -4.32
CA ALA A 273 -3.09 13.84 -3.86
C ALA A 273 -3.90 15.06 -4.29
N TRP A 274 -4.97 14.85 -5.08
CA TRP A 274 -5.79 15.98 -5.54
C TRP A 274 -7.26 15.63 -5.68
N GLN A 275 -8.10 16.66 -5.60
CA GLN A 275 -9.55 16.55 -5.80
C GLN A 275 -10.25 15.58 -4.84
N GLN A 276 -9.78 15.50 -3.58
CA GLN A 276 -10.41 14.67 -2.56
C GLN A 276 -11.64 15.37 -1.94
N GLY A 277 -12.63 14.59 -1.47
CA GLY A 277 -13.82 15.09 -0.77
C GLY A 277 -14.95 15.57 -1.66
N TYR A 278 -14.93 15.18 -2.93
CA TYR A 278 -15.97 15.46 -3.89
C TYR A 278 -16.65 14.16 -4.35
N LEU A 279 -17.88 14.30 -4.87
CA LEU A 279 -18.49 13.21 -5.61
C LEU A 279 -17.61 12.89 -6.82
N PRO A 280 -17.09 11.65 -6.96
CA PRO A 280 -16.12 11.31 -7.98
C PRO A 280 -16.50 11.77 -9.39
N GLY A 281 -15.50 12.30 -10.12
CA GLY A 281 -15.69 12.86 -11.45
C GLY A 281 -16.41 14.22 -11.47
N THR A 282 -16.66 14.82 -10.31
CA THR A 282 -17.34 16.13 -10.20
C THR A 282 -16.60 17.09 -9.28
N ARG A 283 -17.14 18.32 -9.13
CA ARG A 283 -16.73 19.30 -8.11
C ARG A 283 -17.80 19.49 -7.04
N THR A 284 -18.78 18.59 -6.95
CA THR A 284 -19.79 18.60 -5.90
C THR A 284 -19.18 18.14 -4.59
N LYS A 285 -19.08 19.03 -3.64
CA LYS A 285 -18.53 18.72 -2.30
C LYS A 285 -19.44 17.73 -1.58
N LEU A 286 -18.87 16.66 -1.07
CA LEU A 286 -19.57 15.76 -0.16
C LEU A 286 -19.53 16.35 1.26
N GLU A 287 -20.64 16.25 1.98
CA GLU A 287 -20.73 16.81 3.33
C GLU A 287 -19.87 15.99 4.30
N ALA A 288 -20.00 14.68 4.27
CA ALA A 288 -19.36 13.77 5.23
C ALA A 288 -17.87 13.49 4.92
N GLY A 289 -17.49 13.37 3.66
CA GLY A 289 -16.08 13.15 3.30
C GLY A 289 -15.16 14.28 3.75
N ASN A 290 -14.07 13.97 4.41
CA ASN A 290 -13.12 14.97 4.92
C ASN A 290 -12.44 15.74 3.78
N GLY A 291 -11.92 15.05 2.80
CA GLY A 291 -11.35 15.60 1.59
C GLY A 291 -9.99 16.27 1.80
N ASN A 292 -9.12 15.66 2.61
CA ASN A 292 -7.75 16.09 2.71
C ASN A 292 -6.89 15.37 1.66
N GLY A 293 -5.84 16.01 1.19
CA GLY A 293 -4.86 15.36 0.32
C GLY A 293 -4.08 14.29 1.08
N ILE A 294 -3.34 14.71 2.10
CA ILE A 294 -2.55 13.82 2.97
C ILE A 294 -2.83 14.16 4.43
N LYS A 295 -3.61 13.30 5.07
CA LYS A 295 -3.93 13.33 6.50
C LYS A 295 -2.91 12.46 7.25
N ALA A 296 -1.91 13.12 7.84
CA ALA A 296 -0.70 12.47 8.31
C ALA A 296 -0.75 12.18 9.82
N GLY A 297 -1.82 11.54 10.32
CA GLY A 297 -1.87 11.13 11.72
C GLY A 297 -3.18 11.45 12.42
N GLY A 298 -3.08 11.69 13.73
CA GLY A 298 -4.23 11.88 14.64
C GLY A 298 -4.71 10.57 15.27
N TYR A 299 -5.39 10.72 16.40
CA TYR A 299 -5.91 9.60 17.18
C TYR A 299 -7.39 9.84 17.56
N GLY A 300 -8.19 10.25 16.57
CA GLY A 300 -9.60 10.58 16.79
C GLY A 300 -9.81 11.76 17.72
N GLY A 301 -8.95 12.78 17.68
CA GLY A 301 -9.01 13.95 18.56
C GLY A 301 -8.56 13.69 20.00
N LYS A 302 -7.91 12.56 20.27
CA LYS A 302 -7.40 12.21 21.61
C LYS A 302 -5.88 12.40 21.69
N TYR A 303 -5.42 12.87 22.84
CA TYR A 303 -4.00 12.86 23.16
C TYR A 303 -3.51 11.43 23.42
N VAL A 304 -2.43 11.03 22.75
CA VAL A 304 -1.76 9.74 22.94
C VAL A 304 -0.31 10.00 23.35
N PRO A 305 0.09 9.73 24.60
CA PRO A 305 1.42 10.11 25.10
C PRO A 305 2.58 9.43 24.35
N ASN A 306 2.34 8.26 23.77
CA ASN A 306 3.33 7.50 23.00
C ASN A 306 3.01 7.52 21.48
N GLY A 307 2.50 8.64 20.99
CA GLY A 307 2.28 8.86 19.58
C GLY A 307 3.56 8.66 18.77
N VAL A 308 3.43 8.36 17.49
CA VAL A 308 4.57 8.11 16.60
C VAL A 308 4.72 9.23 15.58
N LYS A 309 5.94 9.49 15.13
CA LYS A 309 6.22 10.49 14.11
C LYS A 309 6.06 9.90 12.72
N HIS A 310 5.19 10.51 11.89
CA HIS A 310 5.09 10.21 10.46
C HIS A 310 5.90 11.22 9.65
N THR A 311 6.32 10.82 8.46
CA THR A 311 7.10 11.68 7.54
C THR A 311 6.38 11.78 6.20
N VAL A 312 6.17 13.01 5.72
CA VAL A 312 5.65 13.30 4.39
C VAL A 312 6.68 14.17 3.66
N ARG A 313 7.17 13.69 2.52
CA ARG A 313 8.21 14.42 1.79
C ARG A 313 8.08 14.33 0.28
N ASN A 314 8.60 15.36 -0.41
CA ASN A 314 8.65 15.43 -1.87
C ASN A 314 7.28 15.15 -2.52
N SER A 315 6.20 15.57 -1.88
CA SER A 315 4.83 15.22 -2.27
C SER A 315 4.02 16.46 -2.65
N VAL A 316 3.00 16.26 -3.47
CA VAL A 316 2.15 17.34 -3.96
C VAL A 316 0.71 17.10 -3.52
N ALA A 317 0.04 18.17 -3.01
CA ALA A 317 -1.37 18.13 -2.68
C ALA A 317 -2.07 19.38 -3.20
N PHE A 318 -3.13 19.22 -4.02
CA PHE A 318 -3.81 20.36 -4.63
C PHE A 318 -5.30 20.12 -4.88
N ASP A 319 -6.06 21.21 -4.96
CA ASP A 319 -7.49 21.19 -5.25
C ASP A 319 -8.33 20.29 -4.34
N ASN A 320 -7.83 19.95 -3.15
CA ASN A 320 -8.56 19.17 -2.18
C ASN A 320 -9.62 20.04 -1.48
N LYS A 321 -10.76 19.43 -1.12
CA LYS A 321 -11.88 20.11 -0.45
C LYS A 321 -11.43 20.76 0.86
N SER A 322 -10.57 20.09 1.62
CA SER A 322 -10.08 20.50 2.93
C SER A 322 -8.59 20.82 2.90
N ALA A 323 -7.76 20.17 3.68
CA ALA A 323 -6.34 20.48 3.74
C ALA A 323 -5.55 19.71 2.64
N GLY A 324 -4.51 20.34 2.08
CA GLY A 324 -3.52 19.63 1.29
C GLY A 324 -2.71 18.69 2.15
N PHE A 325 -2.08 19.24 3.20
CA PHE A 325 -1.34 18.51 4.22
C PHE A 325 -1.96 18.79 5.59
N TYR A 326 -2.35 17.73 6.30
CA TYR A 326 -3.10 17.83 7.54
C TYR A 326 -2.47 17.00 8.66
N ALA A 327 -2.13 17.65 9.77
CA ALA A 327 -1.62 16.99 10.98
C ALA A 327 -2.71 16.22 11.74
N ASN A 328 -3.98 16.53 11.50
CA ASN A 328 -5.15 15.87 12.11
C ASN A 328 -5.09 15.80 13.64
N HIS A 329 -4.76 16.91 14.28
CA HIS A 329 -4.63 16.98 15.74
C HIS A 329 -3.68 15.93 16.33
N HIS A 330 -2.60 15.62 15.61
CA HIS A 330 -1.61 14.64 16.06
C HIS A 330 -0.93 15.11 17.34
N THR A 331 -0.53 14.17 18.19
CA THR A 331 0.04 14.46 19.53
C THR A 331 1.53 14.64 19.55
N LEU A 332 2.21 14.29 18.45
CA LEU A 332 3.66 14.36 18.30
C LEU A 332 4.02 15.13 17.03
N ALA A 333 5.18 15.76 17.02
CA ALA A 333 5.68 16.46 15.85
C ALA A 333 5.78 15.55 14.64
N LEU A 334 5.19 15.99 13.52
CA LEU A 334 5.27 15.35 12.21
C LEU A 334 6.34 16.02 11.34
N GLU A 335 6.88 15.33 10.35
CA GLU A 335 7.86 15.86 9.41
C GLU A 335 7.22 16.09 8.04
N PHE A 336 7.20 17.35 7.60
CA PHE A 336 6.79 17.75 6.25
C PHE A 336 7.96 18.45 5.57
N ILE A 337 8.57 17.76 4.60
CA ILE A 337 9.83 18.18 3.99
C ILE A 337 9.68 18.23 2.48
N ASN A 338 10.04 19.36 1.85
CA ASN A 338 10.01 19.50 0.39
C ASN A 338 8.65 19.16 -0.22
N ASN A 339 7.53 19.61 0.36
CA ASN A 339 6.22 19.37 -0.22
C ASN A 339 5.69 20.62 -0.92
N THR A 340 4.82 20.41 -1.90
CA THR A 340 4.13 21.50 -2.61
C THR A 340 2.63 21.39 -2.44
N ALA A 341 2.00 22.43 -1.90
CA ALA A 341 0.55 22.54 -1.74
C ALA A 341 0.02 23.75 -2.48
N PHE A 342 -1.07 23.59 -3.23
CA PHE A 342 -1.73 24.71 -3.89
C PHE A 342 -3.22 24.53 -4.07
N SER A 343 -3.96 25.62 -3.98
CA SER A 343 -5.42 25.66 -4.22
C SER A 343 -6.25 24.69 -3.38
N ASN A 344 -5.78 24.29 -2.19
CA ASN A 344 -6.56 23.50 -1.25
C ASN A 344 -7.48 24.39 -0.39
N GLY A 345 -8.45 23.84 0.30
CA GLY A 345 -9.22 24.54 1.32
C GLY A 345 -8.31 25.19 2.39
N ALA A 346 -7.26 24.45 2.80
CA ALA A 346 -6.07 24.95 3.46
C ALA A 346 -4.85 24.21 2.88
N ASN A 347 -3.76 24.91 2.53
CA ASN A 347 -2.59 24.20 1.99
C ASN A 347 -1.90 23.36 3.08
N TYR A 348 -1.73 23.92 4.26
CA TYR A 348 -1.24 23.20 5.44
C TYR A 348 -2.15 23.48 6.62
N ASN A 349 -2.45 22.44 7.40
CA ASN A 349 -3.11 22.55 8.72
C ASN A 349 -2.33 21.71 9.73
N MET A 350 -1.54 22.39 10.56
CA MET A 350 -0.52 21.78 11.43
C MET A 350 -0.91 21.83 12.92
N LEU A 351 -2.19 21.88 13.23
CA LEU A 351 -2.62 21.84 14.62
C LEU A 351 -2.56 20.42 15.17
N GLY A 352 -1.85 20.25 16.28
CA GLY A 352 -1.82 19.07 17.13
C GLY A 352 -2.72 19.22 18.37
N ILE A 353 -2.65 18.26 19.27
CA ILE A 353 -3.36 18.27 20.55
C ILE A 353 -2.41 18.01 21.71
N ALA A 354 -2.47 18.82 22.77
CA ALA A 354 -1.71 18.67 24.01
C ALA A 354 -2.40 17.70 24.99
N ALA A 355 -1.71 17.35 26.08
CA ALA A 355 -2.22 16.43 27.11
C ALA A 355 -3.47 16.97 27.84
N ASP A 356 -3.63 18.28 27.93
CA ASP A 356 -4.80 18.94 28.52
C ASP A 356 -5.95 19.13 27.51
N GLY A 357 -5.80 18.64 26.28
CA GLY A 357 -6.78 18.77 25.21
C GLY A 357 -6.69 20.10 24.43
N SER A 358 -5.78 21.00 24.80
CA SER A 358 -5.61 22.26 24.07
C SER A 358 -4.95 22.05 22.70
N PRO A 359 -5.29 22.86 21.69
CA PRO A 359 -4.60 22.85 20.43
C PRO A 359 -3.15 23.35 20.60
N ILE A 360 -2.21 22.62 20.03
CA ILE A 360 -0.80 23.02 19.93
C ILE A 360 -0.32 22.95 18.49
N ALA A 361 0.67 23.76 18.15
CA ALA A 361 1.35 23.63 16.86
C ALA A 361 2.56 22.73 17.03
N LEU A 362 2.60 21.65 16.27
CA LEU A 362 3.67 20.67 16.30
C LEU A 362 4.11 20.31 14.88
N GLY A 363 5.40 20.18 14.66
CA GLY A 363 5.95 19.66 13.42
C GLY A 363 7.23 20.32 12.99
N ASN A 364 7.93 19.66 12.08
CA ASN A 364 9.06 20.18 11.34
C ASN A 364 8.58 20.47 9.92
N LEU A 365 8.61 21.74 9.52
CA LEU A 365 8.22 22.19 8.20
C LEU A 365 9.46 22.75 7.49
N VAL A 366 10.00 21.99 6.55
CA VAL A 366 11.26 22.35 5.89
C VAL A 366 11.10 22.37 4.38
N ASN A 367 11.51 23.47 3.74
CA ASN A 367 11.51 23.64 2.29
C ASN A 367 10.15 23.41 1.61
N ASN A 368 9.04 23.69 2.27
CA ASN A 368 7.72 23.47 1.69
C ASN A 368 7.24 24.70 0.90
N ILE A 369 6.42 24.45 -0.11
CA ILE A 369 5.70 25.47 -0.88
C ILE A 369 4.23 25.43 -0.54
N ALA A 370 3.64 26.61 -0.25
CA ALA A 370 2.20 26.84 -0.17
C ALA A 370 1.82 27.95 -1.13
N TYR A 371 0.92 27.68 -2.09
CA TYR A 371 0.50 28.64 -3.10
C TYR A 371 -1.01 28.61 -3.32
N LYS A 372 -1.64 29.81 -3.41
CA LYS A 372 -3.10 29.94 -3.61
C LYS A 372 -3.94 29.06 -2.64
N GLY A 373 -3.89 29.33 -1.35
CA GLY A 373 -4.65 28.62 -0.34
C GLY A 373 -4.35 29.13 1.05
N ARG A 374 -5.22 28.83 2.01
CA ARG A 374 -5.03 29.23 3.41
C ARG A 374 -3.89 28.43 4.04
N LEU A 375 -3.25 29.04 5.02
CA LEU A 375 -2.35 28.38 5.95
C LEU A 375 -3.00 28.40 7.33
N THR A 376 -3.07 27.25 7.96
CA THR A 376 -3.42 27.10 9.38
C THR A 376 -2.18 26.56 10.08
N VAL A 377 -1.15 27.37 10.06
CA VAL A 377 0.15 27.08 10.66
C VAL A 377 0.35 28.09 11.77
N ASN A 378 0.23 27.63 13.00
CA ASN A 378 0.65 28.43 14.13
C ASN A 378 2.19 28.37 14.20
N THR A 379 2.85 29.50 14.31
CA THR A 379 4.32 29.59 14.37
C THR A 379 4.88 29.22 15.75
N GLU A 380 4.07 29.26 16.79
CA GLU A 380 4.50 28.91 18.13
C GLU A 380 4.67 27.38 18.25
N GLY A 381 5.85 26.94 18.63
CA GLY A 381 6.18 25.52 18.80
C GLY A 381 6.48 24.72 17.51
N LEU A 382 6.44 25.36 16.34
CA LEU A 382 6.85 24.75 15.07
C LEU A 382 8.30 25.06 14.74
N ASP A 383 9.04 24.04 14.32
CA ASP A 383 10.33 24.22 13.68
C ASP A 383 10.10 24.46 12.17
N MET A 384 10.25 25.71 11.74
CA MET A 384 10.02 26.12 10.35
C MET A 384 11.29 26.67 9.74
N THR A 385 11.80 25.97 8.71
CA THR A 385 12.99 26.38 8.00
C THR A 385 12.71 26.46 6.50
N HIS A 386 12.97 27.66 5.92
CA HIS A 386 13.00 27.85 4.47
C HIS A 386 11.72 27.41 3.75
N ASN A 387 10.54 27.82 4.27
CA ASN A 387 9.26 27.58 3.60
C ASN A 387 8.83 28.82 2.79
N SER A 388 8.01 28.65 1.75
CA SER A 388 7.59 29.76 0.88
C SER A 388 6.89 30.89 1.62
N TRP A 389 6.20 30.58 2.74
CA TRP A 389 5.51 31.58 3.57
C TRP A 389 6.40 32.25 4.61
N THR A 390 7.67 31.82 4.74
CA THR A 390 8.67 32.49 5.59
C THR A 390 9.58 33.41 4.78
N LEU A 391 9.39 33.48 3.45
CA LEU A 391 10.12 34.39 2.58
C LEU A 391 9.72 35.85 2.84
N PRO A 392 10.64 36.79 2.67
CA PRO A 392 10.34 38.22 2.86
C PRO A 392 9.33 38.76 1.83
N GLU A 393 9.27 38.15 0.65
CA GLU A 393 8.35 38.57 -0.40
C GLU A 393 7.37 37.45 -0.77
N PRO A 394 6.08 37.75 -1.06
CA PRO A 394 5.10 36.76 -1.46
C PRO A 394 5.48 36.12 -2.78
N ILE A 395 5.14 34.85 -2.94
CA ILE A 395 5.32 34.11 -4.18
C ILE A 395 4.20 34.41 -5.18
N THR A 396 4.52 34.30 -6.46
CA THR A 396 3.63 34.60 -7.58
C THR A 396 3.68 33.51 -8.66
N ASP A 397 2.79 33.57 -9.66
CA ASP A 397 2.85 32.66 -10.82
C ASP A 397 4.20 32.69 -11.55
N ALA A 398 4.92 33.83 -11.50
CA ALA A 398 6.21 33.99 -12.15
C ALA A 398 7.34 33.17 -11.49
N ASP A 399 7.14 32.72 -10.28
CA ASP A 399 8.11 31.89 -9.56
C ASP A 399 8.09 30.42 -10.00
N PHE A 400 7.07 30.01 -10.79
CA PHE A 400 6.90 28.65 -11.30
C PHE A 400 7.13 28.57 -12.81
N GLU A 401 7.48 27.39 -13.30
CA GLU A 401 7.55 27.11 -14.73
C GLU A 401 6.17 27.12 -15.38
N ASP A 402 5.20 26.49 -14.70
CA ASP A 402 3.78 26.39 -15.09
C ASP A 402 2.93 26.32 -13.81
N VAL A 403 1.72 26.87 -13.85
CA VAL A 403 0.74 26.84 -12.75
C VAL A 403 -0.56 26.17 -13.17
N SER A 404 -0.53 25.37 -14.23
CA SER A 404 -1.70 24.64 -14.69
C SER A 404 -2.01 23.43 -13.81
N HIS A 405 -3.31 23.11 -13.68
CA HIS A 405 -3.80 21.94 -12.94
C HIS A 405 -4.08 20.73 -13.85
N ARG A 406 -3.42 20.67 -15.03
CA ARG A 406 -3.73 19.67 -16.06
C ARG A 406 -2.64 18.60 -16.16
N GLY A 407 -3.05 17.39 -16.57
CA GLY A 407 -2.13 16.30 -16.92
C GLY A 407 -1.57 15.53 -15.74
N TRP A 408 -2.07 15.76 -14.52
CA TRP A 408 -1.63 15.02 -13.34
C TRP A 408 -2.06 13.54 -13.35
N ASP A 409 -3.13 13.24 -14.11
CA ASP A 409 -3.65 11.89 -14.41
C ASP A 409 -3.01 11.26 -15.66
N ALA A 410 -2.04 11.93 -16.31
CA ALA A 410 -1.35 11.40 -17.49
C ALA A 410 -0.78 9.99 -17.22
N PRO A 411 -0.62 9.17 -18.26
CA PRO A 411 -0.01 7.85 -18.13
C PRO A 411 1.35 7.91 -17.43
N ARG A 412 1.61 6.93 -16.58
CA ARG A 412 2.92 6.76 -15.94
C ARG A 412 4.01 6.53 -16.97
N GLN A 413 5.26 6.80 -16.62
CA GLN A 413 6.42 6.46 -17.43
C GLN A 413 6.53 4.92 -17.58
N SER A 414 7.33 4.44 -18.52
CA SER A 414 7.44 3.02 -18.84
C SER A 414 7.96 2.15 -17.68
N ASP A 415 8.69 2.76 -16.75
CA ASP A 415 9.16 2.11 -15.52
C ASP A 415 8.12 2.15 -14.38
N GLY A 416 6.96 2.77 -14.63
CA GLY A 416 5.87 2.96 -13.66
C GLY A 416 6.02 4.21 -12.79
N SER A 417 7.07 4.98 -12.93
CA SER A 417 7.25 6.23 -12.19
C SER A 417 6.21 7.28 -12.60
N LEU A 418 6.10 8.34 -11.81
CA LEU A 418 5.20 9.46 -12.06
C LEU A 418 5.50 10.11 -13.42
N PRO A 419 4.49 10.63 -14.13
CA PRO A 419 4.72 11.38 -15.36
C PRO A 419 5.56 12.63 -15.08
N VAL A 420 6.36 13.02 -16.06
CA VAL A 420 7.15 14.25 -15.97
C VAL A 420 6.21 15.45 -16.11
N MET A 421 6.17 16.28 -15.06
CA MET A 421 5.35 17.48 -15.00
C MET A 421 6.23 18.72 -15.08
N ARG A 422 5.66 19.84 -15.51
CA ARG A 422 6.25 21.18 -15.36
C ARG A 422 5.44 22.04 -14.39
N SER A 423 4.22 21.63 -14.12
CA SER A 423 3.30 22.34 -13.23
C SER A 423 3.86 22.39 -11.81
N PHE A 424 3.90 23.59 -11.25
CA PHE A 424 4.39 23.88 -9.91
C PHE A 424 5.86 23.53 -9.64
N HIS A 425 6.65 23.33 -10.71
CA HIS A 425 8.10 23.34 -10.60
C HIS A 425 8.59 24.77 -10.35
N PRO A 426 9.44 25.01 -9.35
CA PRO A 426 10.10 26.28 -9.18
C PRO A 426 10.88 26.65 -10.46
N ARG A 427 10.70 27.88 -10.93
CA ARG A 427 11.49 28.37 -12.07
C ARG A 427 12.95 28.48 -11.66
N PRO A 428 13.90 28.07 -12.51
CA PRO A 428 15.33 28.24 -12.23
C PRO A 428 15.68 29.68 -11.86
N GLY A 429 16.35 29.88 -10.73
CA GLY A 429 16.72 31.20 -10.23
C GLY A 429 15.58 31.99 -9.55
N SER A 430 14.39 31.41 -9.39
CA SER A 430 13.36 32.01 -8.55
C SER A 430 13.70 31.87 -7.07
N LYS A 431 12.99 32.64 -6.24
CA LYS A 431 13.12 32.57 -4.77
C LYS A 431 12.65 31.25 -4.17
N LEU A 432 12.05 30.35 -4.97
CA LEU A 432 11.62 29.01 -4.58
C LEU A 432 12.69 27.93 -4.84
N THR A 433 13.84 28.30 -5.38
CA THR A 433 14.92 27.32 -5.63
C THR A 433 15.29 26.57 -4.35
N GLY A 434 15.32 25.25 -4.40
CA GLY A 434 15.56 24.38 -3.25
C GLY A 434 14.34 24.11 -2.36
N MET A 435 13.13 24.51 -2.80
CA MET A 435 11.88 24.23 -2.09
C MET A 435 10.93 23.38 -2.92
N GLY A 436 9.97 22.71 -2.25
CA GLY A 436 8.88 21.98 -2.86
C GLY A 436 9.23 20.58 -3.32
N ALA A 437 8.26 19.91 -3.92
CA ALA A 437 8.32 18.50 -4.29
C ALA A 437 9.24 18.20 -5.48
N PHE A 438 9.67 19.22 -6.20
CA PHE A 438 10.41 19.09 -7.46
C PHE A 438 11.82 19.74 -7.40
N ASN A 439 12.51 19.54 -6.29
CA ASN A 439 13.88 20.03 -6.06
C ASN A 439 14.90 19.17 -6.79
#